data_c9ee1e7a93da8805078c6a48712ff018
#
_entry.id   c9ee1e7a93da8805078c6a48712ff018
#
_cell.length_a   1.000
_cell.length_b   1.000
_cell.length_c   1.000
_cell.angle_alpha   90.00
_cell.angle_beta   90.00
_cell.angle_gamma   90.00
#
_symmetry.space_group_name_H-M   'P 1'
#
loop_
_entity.id
_entity.type
_entity.pdbx_description
1 polymer ?
#
loop_
_entity_poly.entity_id
_entity_poly.type
_entity_poly.pdbx_seq_one_letter_code
_entity_poly.pdbx_strand_id
1 'polypeptide(L)'
;MTYRMFVSDLDETLLNDDGTVNQKNVAAIKAAVAQGFKFVPNTGRSFNSVQPLLEILGLKGLKDQYVISYNGGAIVENAGNKVLLTRALDPQLASQIFEAGIQVNSEIDAHIYTVNHLFIYNLSVTDRRYMSERAVPYQKIEYPNADFWTNAEPIMKVIFEHPEPAVREQIMTQVLTTVGSEAVEATYSSSRYVEFNRAGVEKGSATQLLAEQLGMDMSEVMAIGDNSNDLAMLEAAGLGIAVANGIEEVKKMANVVMKYDNNHGAVAEALEKYVLKGVDDASI
;
A
#
# COMPACT_ATOMS: atom_id res chain seq x y z
N MET A 1 -4.66 10.24 26.27
CA MET A 1 -4.47 8.92 25.66
C MET A 1 -3.08 8.91 25.05
N THR A 2 -2.34 7.85 25.20
CA THR A 2 -0.98 7.76 24.67
C THR A 2 -1.07 6.88 23.42
N TYR A 3 -0.88 7.46 22.24
CA TYR A 3 -0.79 6.68 21.01
C TYR A 3 0.46 5.80 21.04
N ARG A 4 0.41 4.65 20.36
CA ARG A 4 1.49 3.65 20.33
C ARG A 4 1.89 3.24 18.92
N MET A 5 1.00 3.47 17.93
CA MET A 5 1.22 3.15 16.54
C MET A 5 0.75 4.29 15.64
N PHE A 6 1.52 4.59 14.60
CA PHE A 6 1.17 5.53 13.55
C PHE A 6 1.25 4.85 12.19
N VAL A 7 0.12 4.70 11.54
CA VAL A 7 -0.01 4.10 10.23
C VAL A 7 -0.07 5.20 9.18
N SER A 8 0.79 5.15 8.18
CA SER A 8 0.92 6.18 7.16
C SER A 8 0.79 5.61 5.76
N ASP A 9 -0.08 6.19 4.95
CA ASP A 9 0.05 6.03 3.51
C ASP A 9 1.38 6.59 3.02
N LEU A 10 1.80 6.22 1.81
CA LEU A 10 3.07 6.60 1.22
C LEU A 10 2.93 7.67 0.14
N ASP A 11 2.29 7.33 -0.96
CA ASP A 11 2.21 8.19 -2.14
C ASP A 11 1.33 9.41 -1.86
N GLU A 12 1.82 10.62 -2.12
CA GLU A 12 1.10 11.88 -1.83
C GLU A 12 0.77 12.12 -0.33
N THR A 13 1.29 11.28 0.58
CA THR A 13 1.16 11.41 2.04
C THR A 13 2.53 11.53 2.74
N LEU A 14 3.33 10.47 2.77
CA LEU A 14 4.69 10.48 3.33
C LEU A 14 5.73 10.93 2.31
N LEU A 15 5.55 10.50 1.05
CA LEU A 15 6.46 10.78 -0.06
C LEU A 15 6.12 12.13 -0.72
N ASN A 16 7.16 12.84 -1.11
CA ASN A 16 7.06 14.02 -1.97
C ASN A 16 6.57 13.61 -3.38
N ASP A 17 6.14 14.56 -4.18
CA ASP A 17 5.69 14.35 -5.57
C ASP A 17 6.77 13.74 -6.47
N ASP A 18 8.04 13.95 -6.14
CA ASP A 18 9.20 13.38 -6.86
C ASP A 18 9.59 11.96 -6.36
N GLY A 19 8.81 11.41 -5.43
CA GLY A 19 9.05 10.08 -4.83
C GLY A 19 10.13 10.05 -3.73
N THR A 20 10.73 11.19 -3.39
CA THR A 20 11.64 11.30 -2.24
C THR A 20 10.86 11.44 -0.93
N VAL A 21 11.54 11.40 0.22
CA VAL A 21 10.92 11.66 1.52
C VAL A 21 11.51 12.92 2.16
N ASN A 22 10.64 13.77 2.70
CA ASN A 22 11.04 15.00 3.38
C ASN A 22 11.92 14.69 4.61
N GLN A 23 13.05 15.38 4.76
CA GLN A 23 14.00 15.12 5.86
C GLN A 23 13.40 15.37 7.25
N LYS A 24 12.41 16.26 7.38
CA LYS A 24 11.68 16.44 8.65
C LYS A 24 10.90 15.18 9.01
N ASN A 25 10.22 14.55 8.02
CA ASN A 25 9.52 13.28 8.22
C ASN A 25 10.49 12.19 8.68
N VAL A 26 11.67 12.07 8.03
CA VAL A 26 12.71 11.10 8.41
C VAL A 26 13.16 11.31 9.86
N ALA A 27 13.46 12.54 10.24
CA ALA A 27 13.91 12.87 11.59
C ALA A 27 12.86 12.57 12.66
N ALA A 28 11.60 12.98 12.42
CA ALA A 28 10.49 12.75 13.35
C ALA A 28 10.17 11.26 13.51
N ILE A 29 10.17 10.49 12.43
CA ILE A 29 9.92 9.04 12.45
C ILE A 29 11.03 8.33 13.26
N LYS A 30 12.31 8.63 13.00
CA LYS A 30 13.43 8.06 13.76
C LYS A 30 13.35 8.39 15.24
N ALA A 31 12.98 9.63 15.58
CA ALA A 31 12.82 10.06 16.97
C ALA A 31 11.67 9.33 17.68
N ALA A 32 10.53 9.13 17.01
CA ALA A 32 9.40 8.40 17.54
C ALA A 32 9.74 6.90 17.75
N VAL A 33 10.36 6.28 16.76
CA VAL A 33 10.78 4.86 16.82
C VAL A 33 11.80 4.63 17.93
N ALA A 34 12.73 5.56 18.16
CA ALA A 34 13.69 5.48 19.26
C ALA A 34 13.01 5.50 20.64
N GLN A 35 11.79 6.02 20.75
CA GLN A 35 10.97 5.98 21.97
C GLN A 35 10.07 4.72 22.06
N GLY A 36 10.27 3.74 21.16
CA GLY A 36 9.47 2.50 21.14
C GLY A 36 8.15 2.60 20.39
N PHE A 37 7.93 3.72 19.69
CA PHE A 37 6.71 3.94 18.88
C PHE A 37 6.76 3.11 17.60
N LYS A 38 5.60 2.64 17.15
CA LYS A 38 5.53 1.87 15.90
C LYS A 38 5.11 2.78 14.75
N PHE A 39 5.98 2.90 13.74
CA PHE A 39 5.66 3.60 12.51
C PHE A 39 5.45 2.58 11.39
N VAL A 40 4.24 2.53 10.85
CA VAL A 40 3.80 1.49 9.91
C VAL A 40 3.42 2.11 8.57
N PRO A 41 4.26 2.00 7.54
CA PRO A 41 3.83 2.26 6.16
C PRO A 41 2.68 1.34 5.75
N ASN A 42 1.63 1.90 5.12
CA ASN A 42 0.47 1.17 4.62
C ASN A 42 0.19 1.57 3.17
N THR A 43 0.51 0.70 2.23
CA THR A 43 0.63 1.06 0.82
C THR A 43 0.07 -0.01 -0.12
N GLY A 44 -0.33 0.40 -1.33
CA GLY A 44 -0.64 -0.51 -2.45
C GLY A 44 0.60 -1.21 -3.04
N ARG A 45 1.81 -0.72 -2.71
CA ARG A 45 3.07 -1.28 -3.19
C ARG A 45 3.41 -2.61 -2.50
N SER A 46 4.28 -3.41 -3.12
CA SER A 46 4.86 -4.58 -2.46
C SER A 46 5.86 -4.16 -1.37
N PHE A 47 5.97 -4.94 -0.30
CA PHE A 47 6.95 -4.66 0.75
C PHE A 47 8.41 -4.75 0.25
N ASN A 48 8.66 -5.51 -0.83
CA ASN A 48 9.97 -5.55 -1.48
C ASN A 48 10.33 -4.22 -2.15
N SER A 49 9.36 -3.54 -2.76
CA SER A 49 9.59 -2.26 -3.44
C SER A 49 9.81 -1.09 -2.49
N VAL A 50 9.39 -1.20 -1.24
CA VAL A 50 9.58 -0.13 -0.23
C VAL A 50 10.85 -0.30 0.62
N GLN A 51 11.66 -1.33 0.37
CA GLN A 51 12.90 -1.57 1.14
C GLN A 51 13.89 -0.39 1.14
N PRO A 52 14.12 0.33 0.02
CA PRO A 52 14.96 1.53 0.03
C PRO A 52 14.39 2.64 0.93
N LEU A 53 13.07 2.83 0.95
CA LEU A 53 12.41 3.80 1.83
C LEU A 53 12.58 3.40 3.30
N LEU A 54 12.36 2.12 3.64
CA LEU A 54 12.54 1.63 5.01
C LEU A 54 13.98 1.85 5.52
N GLU A 55 14.97 1.74 4.63
CA GLU A 55 16.38 2.03 4.97
C GLU A 55 16.59 3.51 5.30
N ILE A 56 16.03 4.43 4.48
CA ILE A 56 16.08 5.88 4.74
C ILE A 56 15.41 6.23 6.07
N LEU A 57 14.25 5.61 6.35
CA LEU A 57 13.50 5.83 7.58
C LEU A 57 14.15 5.17 8.82
N GLY A 58 15.15 4.31 8.60
CA GLY A 58 15.78 3.54 9.70
C GLY A 58 14.91 2.41 10.23
N LEU A 59 13.97 1.92 9.43
CA LEU A 59 13.00 0.86 9.80
C LEU A 59 13.38 -0.51 9.26
N LYS A 60 14.26 -0.58 8.24
CA LYS A 60 14.67 -1.83 7.59
C LYS A 60 15.32 -2.78 8.57
N GLY A 61 14.85 -4.01 8.61
CA GLY A 61 15.41 -5.07 9.46
C GLY A 61 15.08 -4.94 10.96
N LEU A 62 14.33 -3.93 11.38
CA LEU A 62 13.97 -3.77 12.79
C LEU A 62 12.86 -4.76 13.19
N LYS A 63 13.05 -5.37 14.36
CA LYS A 63 11.97 -6.10 15.05
C LYS A 63 10.89 -5.14 15.53
N ASP A 64 9.68 -5.64 15.65
CA ASP A 64 8.53 -4.88 16.13
C ASP A 64 8.21 -3.62 15.32
N GLN A 65 8.70 -3.55 14.08
CA GLN A 65 8.31 -2.58 13.07
C GLN A 65 7.74 -3.32 11.86
N TYR A 66 6.74 -2.75 11.21
CA TYR A 66 5.92 -3.46 10.23
C TYR A 66 5.68 -2.63 8.99
N VAL A 67 5.30 -3.30 7.90
CA VAL A 67 4.73 -2.71 6.69
C VAL A 67 3.41 -3.43 6.40
N ILE A 68 2.38 -2.68 6.06
CA ILE A 68 1.16 -3.17 5.44
C ILE A 68 1.29 -2.92 3.95
N SER A 69 1.21 -3.97 3.15
CA SER A 69 1.42 -3.96 1.70
C SER A 69 0.18 -4.40 0.94
N TYR A 70 0.14 -4.11 -0.35
CA TYR A 70 -0.95 -4.51 -1.25
C TYR A 70 -2.33 -4.02 -0.77
N ASN A 71 -2.40 -2.75 -0.28
CA ASN A 71 -3.61 -2.14 0.30
C ASN A 71 -4.23 -2.96 1.44
N GLY A 72 -3.41 -3.63 2.25
CA GLY A 72 -3.88 -4.49 3.33
C GLY A 72 -3.82 -5.98 3.02
N GLY A 73 -3.32 -6.35 1.84
CA GLY A 73 -3.18 -7.75 1.40
C GLY A 73 -2.10 -8.52 2.14
N ALA A 74 -1.08 -7.85 2.66
CA ALA A 74 -0.03 -8.49 3.46
C ALA A 74 0.41 -7.60 4.63
N ILE A 75 0.65 -8.23 5.79
CA ILE A 75 1.31 -7.62 6.94
C ILE A 75 2.67 -8.29 7.09
N VAL A 76 3.72 -7.49 7.12
CA VAL A 76 5.11 -7.96 7.11
C VAL A 76 5.90 -7.31 8.23
N GLU A 77 6.57 -8.11 9.07
CA GLU A 77 7.55 -7.61 10.03
C GLU A 77 8.87 -7.28 9.30
N ASN A 78 9.43 -6.10 9.56
CA ASN A 78 10.65 -5.64 8.89
C ASN A 78 11.88 -6.51 9.20
N ALA A 79 11.89 -7.18 10.36
CA ALA A 79 12.92 -8.14 10.71
C ALA A 79 12.84 -9.38 9.83
N GLY A 80 13.75 -9.46 8.87
CA GLY A 80 13.84 -10.57 7.91
C GLY A 80 12.70 -10.59 6.88
N ASN A 81 11.94 -9.50 6.72
CA ASN A 81 10.76 -9.42 5.84
C ASN A 81 9.78 -10.58 6.11
N LYS A 82 9.54 -10.86 7.38
CA LYS A 82 8.70 -11.97 7.79
C LYS A 82 7.23 -11.66 7.52
N VAL A 83 6.64 -12.34 6.57
CA VAL A 83 5.20 -12.25 6.30
C VAL A 83 4.43 -12.87 7.46
N LEU A 84 3.63 -12.06 8.14
CA LEU A 84 2.80 -12.47 9.29
C LEU A 84 1.40 -12.87 8.88
N LEU A 85 0.87 -12.20 7.84
CA LEU A 85 -0.48 -12.43 7.34
C LEU A 85 -0.53 -12.12 5.85
N THR A 86 -1.29 -12.94 5.12
CA THR A 86 -1.69 -12.66 3.72
C THR A 86 -3.18 -12.80 3.55
N ARG A 87 -3.77 -11.92 2.74
CA ARG A 87 -5.16 -11.95 2.27
C ARG A 87 -5.12 -12.01 0.76
N ALA A 88 -4.73 -13.18 0.25
CA ALA A 88 -4.50 -13.43 -1.15
C ALA A 88 -5.80 -13.69 -1.93
N LEU A 89 -5.75 -13.52 -3.24
CA LEU A 89 -6.74 -14.07 -4.17
C LEU A 89 -6.71 -15.60 -4.11
N ASP A 90 -7.87 -16.21 -4.22
CA ASP A 90 -7.93 -17.65 -4.50
C ASP A 90 -7.26 -17.94 -5.85
N PRO A 91 -6.45 -19.00 -5.98
CA PRO A 91 -5.74 -19.32 -7.23
C PRO A 91 -6.66 -19.48 -8.44
N GLN A 92 -7.85 -20.06 -8.26
CA GLN A 92 -8.81 -20.21 -9.35
C GLN A 92 -9.40 -18.85 -9.76
N LEU A 93 -9.70 -18.00 -8.77
CA LEU A 93 -10.18 -16.63 -9.02
C LEU A 93 -9.11 -15.81 -9.75
N ALA A 94 -7.85 -15.89 -9.33
CA ALA A 94 -6.73 -15.20 -9.98
C ALA A 94 -6.56 -15.64 -11.45
N SER A 95 -6.67 -16.96 -11.72
CA SER A 95 -6.66 -17.51 -13.08
C SER A 95 -7.82 -16.96 -13.91
N GLN A 96 -9.04 -16.95 -13.36
CA GLN A 96 -10.22 -16.42 -14.07
C GLN A 96 -10.07 -14.91 -14.38
N ILE A 97 -9.54 -14.13 -13.46
CA ILE A 97 -9.23 -12.70 -13.68
C ILE A 97 -8.25 -12.56 -14.85
N PHE A 98 -7.14 -13.29 -14.80
CA PHE A 98 -6.11 -13.26 -15.83
C PHE A 98 -6.69 -13.62 -17.22
N GLU A 99 -7.39 -14.75 -17.32
CA GLU A 99 -8.00 -15.21 -18.56
C GLU A 99 -8.99 -14.20 -19.13
N ALA A 100 -9.88 -13.67 -18.28
CA ALA A 100 -10.87 -12.70 -18.72
C ALA A 100 -10.22 -11.41 -19.24
N GLY A 101 -9.17 -10.93 -18.57
CA GLY A 101 -8.50 -9.69 -18.95
C GLY A 101 -7.74 -9.81 -20.27
N ILE A 102 -6.94 -10.85 -20.46
CA ILE A 102 -6.14 -11.01 -21.68
C ILE A 102 -6.95 -11.29 -22.93
N GLN A 103 -8.21 -11.78 -22.80
CA GLN A 103 -9.10 -12.01 -23.91
C GLN A 103 -9.61 -10.72 -24.59
N VAL A 104 -9.52 -9.57 -23.90
CA VAL A 104 -10.02 -8.29 -24.43
C VAL A 104 -9.19 -7.82 -25.63
N ASN A 105 -7.86 -7.97 -25.55
CA ASN A 105 -6.93 -7.56 -26.59
C ASN A 105 -5.64 -8.38 -26.52
N SER A 106 -5.08 -8.78 -27.66
CA SER A 106 -3.83 -9.57 -27.73
C SER A 106 -2.57 -8.80 -27.31
N GLU A 107 -2.65 -7.47 -27.20
CA GLU A 107 -1.53 -6.61 -26.81
C GLU A 107 -1.49 -6.36 -25.30
N ILE A 108 -2.46 -6.87 -24.53
CA ILE A 108 -2.54 -6.67 -23.09
C ILE A 108 -1.33 -7.30 -22.40
N ASP A 109 -0.68 -6.48 -21.60
CA ASP A 109 0.36 -6.83 -20.66
C ASP A 109 -0.30 -7.15 -19.32
N ALA A 110 0.03 -8.31 -18.73
CA ALA A 110 -0.58 -8.75 -17.48
C ALA A 110 0.47 -9.05 -16.41
N HIS A 111 0.30 -8.43 -15.25
CA HIS A 111 1.15 -8.61 -14.08
C HIS A 111 0.45 -9.49 -13.05
N ILE A 112 1.13 -10.51 -12.58
CA ILE A 112 0.70 -11.37 -11.48
C ILE A 112 1.65 -11.13 -10.31
N TYR A 113 1.14 -10.46 -9.28
CA TYR A 113 1.88 -10.23 -8.05
C TYR A 113 1.62 -11.37 -7.08
N THR A 114 2.64 -12.15 -6.77
CA THR A 114 2.65 -12.99 -5.58
C THR A 114 3.17 -12.19 -4.38
N VAL A 115 3.16 -12.79 -3.21
CA VAL A 115 3.62 -12.10 -2.00
C VAL A 115 5.09 -11.65 -2.10
N ASN A 116 5.96 -12.40 -2.79
CA ASN A 116 7.38 -12.07 -2.93
C ASN A 116 7.82 -11.69 -4.35
N HIS A 117 7.08 -12.06 -5.39
CA HIS A 117 7.51 -11.92 -6.77
C HIS A 117 6.48 -11.20 -7.64
N LEU A 118 6.97 -10.60 -8.71
CA LEU A 118 6.17 -10.08 -9.81
C LEU A 118 6.46 -10.89 -11.07
N PHE A 119 5.44 -11.48 -11.64
CA PHE A 119 5.49 -12.15 -12.93
C PHE A 119 4.75 -11.31 -13.97
N ILE A 120 5.32 -11.17 -15.17
CA ILE A 120 4.72 -10.38 -16.25
C ILE A 120 4.60 -11.25 -17.50
N TYR A 121 3.36 -11.39 -17.95
CA TYR A 121 3.00 -11.99 -19.23
C TYR A 121 2.89 -10.89 -20.29
N ASN A 122 3.39 -11.15 -21.49
CA ASN A 122 3.28 -10.27 -22.68
C ASN A 122 3.77 -8.83 -22.43
N LEU A 123 4.90 -8.68 -21.71
CA LEU A 123 5.46 -7.38 -21.31
C LEU A 123 5.62 -6.41 -22.49
N SER A 124 4.87 -5.32 -22.48
CA SER A 124 4.90 -4.25 -23.47
C SER A 124 6.21 -3.45 -23.46
N VAL A 125 6.50 -2.74 -24.56
CA VAL A 125 7.69 -1.86 -24.63
C VAL A 125 7.56 -0.69 -23.67
N THR A 126 6.35 -0.13 -23.56
CA THR A 126 6.05 1.02 -22.70
C THR A 126 6.16 0.65 -21.23
N ASP A 127 5.67 -0.52 -20.85
CA ASP A 127 5.71 -0.96 -19.49
C ASP A 127 7.12 -1.41 -19.06
N ARG A 128 7.86 -2.06 -19.95
CA ARG A 128 9.28 -2.36 -19.69
C ARG A 128 10.08 -1.11 -19.33
N ARG A 129 9.85 0.00 -20.03
CA ARG A 129 10.50 1.28 -19.74
C ARG A 129 10.06 1.80 -18.38
N TYR A 130 8.76 1.80 -18.11
CA TYR A 130 8.18 2.25 -16.85
C TYR A 130 8.73 1.48 -15.64
N MET A 131 8.80 0.14 -15.74
CA MET A 131 9.35 -0.72 -14.69
C MET A 131 10.86 -0.51 -14.49
N SER A 132 11.60 -0.31 -15.59
CA SER A 132 13.04 -0.05 -15.54
C SER A 132 13.37 1.27 -14.85
N GLU A 133 12.63 2.34 -15.16
CA GLU A 133 12.81 3.67 -14.54
C GLU A 133 12.57 3.64 -13.02
N ARG A 134 11.78 2.67 -12.54
CA ARG A 134 11.44 2.50 -11.11
C ARG A 134 12.21 1.38 -10.44
N ALA A 135 13.12 0.73 -11.16
CA ALA A 135 13.91 -0.39 -10.68
C ALA A 135 13.05 -1.52 -10.03
N VAL A 136 11.84 -1.76 -10.56
CA VAL A 136 10.96 -2.82 -10.07
C VAL A 136 11.44 -4.17 -10.61
N PRO A 137 11.84 -5.12 -9.77
CA PRO A 137 12.24 -6.44 -10.20
C PRO A 137 11.04 -7.26 -10.66
N TYR A 138 11.15 -7.96 -11.77
CA TYR A 138 10.12 -8.84 -12.30
C TYR A 138 10.71 -10.05 -13.03
N GLN A 139 9.89 -11.07 -13.20
CA GLN A 139 10.18 -12.25 -14.03
C GLN A 139 9.20 -12.29 -15.20
N LYS A 140 9.71 -12.45 -16.41
CA LYS A 140 8.85 -12.70 -17.56
C LYS A 140 8.38 -14.13 -17.53
N ILE A 141 7.10 -14.33 -17.83
CA ILE A 141 6.52 -15.67 -17.96
C ILE A 141 5.86 -15.85 -19.32
N GLU A 142 5.84 -17.09 -19.77
CA GLU A 142 4.94 -17.56 -20.82
C GLU A 142 3.52 -17.63 -20.26
N TYR A 143 2.57 -18.04 -21.11
CA TYR A 143 1.19 -18.25 -20.66
C TYR A 143 1.15 -19.20 -19.46
N PRO A 144 0.61 -18.73 -18.29
CA PRO A 144 0.65 -19.51 -17.06
C PRO A 144 -0.25 -20.75 -17.17
N ASN A 145 0.34 -21.91 -16.90
CA ASN A 145 -0.37 -23.18 -16.88
C ASN A 145 -1.03 -23.47 -15.52
N ALA A 146 -1.75 -24.58 -15.41
CA ALA A 146 -2.43 -24.96 -14.18
C ALA A 146 -1.48 -25.09 -12.98
N ASP A 147 -0.26 -25.60 -13.19
CA ASP A 147 0.74 -25.74 -12.12
C ASP A 147 1.22 -24.40 -11.59
N PHE A 148 1.30 -23.37 -12.45
CA PHE A 148 1.63 -22.01 -12.01
C PHE A 148 0.62 -21.51 -10.98
N TRP A 149 -0.69 -21.67 -11.27
CA TRP A 149 -1.74 -21.16 -10.38
C TRP A 149 -1.83 -21.94 -9.07
N THR A 150 -1.66 -23.26 -9.10
CA THR A 150 -1.82 -24.12 -7.91
C THR A 150 -0.60 -24.15 -6.99
N ASN A 151 0.60 -23.93 -7.53
CA ASN A 151 1.86 -23.97 -6.79
C ASN A 151 2.49 -22.60 -6.59
N ALA A 152 1.84 -21.52 -7.04
CA ALA A 152 2.31 -20.17 -6.79
C ALA A 152 2.29 -19.85 -5.29
N GLU A 153 3.18 -18.94 -4.89
CA GLU A 153 3.03 -18.24 -3.62
C GLU A 153 1.67 -17.51 -3.59
N PRO A 154 1.17 -17.11 -2.40
CA PRO A 154 -0.06 -16.34 -2.31
C PRO A 154 -0.13 -15.21 -3.33
N ILE A 155 -1.15 -15.22 -4.21
CA ILE A 155 -1.34 -14.22 -5.26
C ILE A 155 -2.05 -13.02 -4.66
N MET A 156 -1.37 -11.88 -4.66
CA MET A 156 -1.84 -10.68 -4.00
C MET A 156 -2.76 -9.86 -4.88
N LYS A 157 -2.45 -9.77 -6.18
CA LYS A 157 -3.24 -9.04 -7.18
C LYS A 157 -2.87 -9.44 -8.59
N VAL A 158 -3.80 -9.21 -9.52
CA VAL A 158 -3.57 -9.27 -10.97
C VAL A 158 -3.82 -7.88 -11.54
N ILE A 159 -2.89 -7.40 -12.37
CA ILE A 159 -2.92 -6.07 -12.99
C ILE A 159 -2.84 -6.23 -14.50
N PHE A 160 -3.52 -5.36 -15.22
CA PHE A 160 -3.39 -5.26 -16.67
C PHE A 160 -2.94 -3.85 -17.06
N GLU A 161 -1.97 -3.78 -17.97
CA GLU A 161 -1.49 -2.54 -18.54
C GLU A 161 -2.04 -2.38 -19.96
N HIS A 162 -2.56 -1.20 -20.23
CA HIS A 162 -2.80 -0.74 -21.59
C HIS A 162 -2.81 0.79 -21.64
N PRO A 163 -2.20 1.44 -22.66
CA PRO A 163 -2.13 2.89 -22.74
C PRO A 163 -3.51 3.54 -22.97
N GLU A 164 -4.42 2.86 -23.67
CA GLU A 164 -5.74 3.40 -23.99
C GLU A 164 -6.74 3.22 -22.84
N PRO A 165 -7.35 4.32 -22.32
CA PRO A 165 -8.35 4.21 -21.25
C PRO A 165 -9.55 3.33 -21.61
N ALA A 166 -10.02 3.38 -22.86
CA ALA A 166 -11.16 2.58 -23.32
C ALA A 166 -10.89 1.06 -23.24
N VAL A 167 -9.65 0.63 -23.51
CA VAL A 167 -9.28 -0.79 -23.36
C VAL A 167 -9.24 -1.19 -21.89
N ARG A 168 -8.70 -0.33 -21.01
CA ARG A 168 -8.73 -0.58 -19.56
C ARG A 168 -10.15 -0.70 -19.01
N GLU A 169 -11.08 0.12 -19.51
CA GLU A 169 -12.50 0.03 -19.15
C GLU A 169 -13.15 -1.28 -19.65
N GLN A 170 -12.79 -1.73 -20.84
CA GLN A 170 -13.23 -3.03 -21.35
C GLN A 170 -12.68 -4.18 -20.50
N ILE A 171 -11.40 -4.14 -20.10
CA ILE A 171 -10.80 -5.12 -19.18
C ILE A 171 -11.57 -5.15 -17.86
N MET A 172 -11.80 -3.98 -17.25
CA MET A 172 -12.58 -3.84 -16.02
C MET A 172 -13.95 -4.52 -16.15
N THR A 173 -14.68 -4.17 -17.18
CA THR A 173 -16.02 -4.69 -17.43
C THR A 173 -16.01 -6.21 -17.67
N GLN A 174 -15.08 -6.70 -18.50
CA GLN A 174 -14.97 -8.12 -18.84
C GLN A 174 -14.63 -8.97 -17.60
N VAL A 175 -13.67 -8.53 -16.80
CA VAL A 175 -13.29 -9.24 -15.58
C VAL A 175 -14.44 -9.25 -14.59
N LEU A 176 -15.03 -8.09 -14.26
CA LEU A 176 -16.14 -8.01 -13.30
C LEU A 176 -17.37 -8.81 -13.74
N THR A 177 -17.64 -8.87 -15.06
CA THR A 177 -18.73 -9.71 -15.60
C THR A 177 -18.42 -11.20 -15.42
N THR A 178 -17.14 -11.59 -15.52
CA THR A 178 -16.73 -12.99 -15.43
C THR A 178 -16.69 -13.50 -13.99
N VAL A 179 -16.14 -12.71 -13.07
CA VAL A 179 -15.88 -13.17 -11.67
C VAL A 179 -16.89 -12.64 -10.66
N GLY A 180 -17.68 -11.63 -11.03
CA GLY A 180 -18.59 -10.92 -10.12
C GLY A 180 -17.91 -9.78 -9.37
N SER A 181 -18.59 -8.64 -9.24
CA SER A 181 -18.06 -7.45 -8.55
C SER A 181 -17.82 -7.67 -7.05
N GLU A 182 -18.52 -8.62 -6.44
CA GLU A 182 -18.38 -8.94 -5.01
C GLU A 182 -17.12 -9.77 -4.69
N ALA A 183 -16.49 -10.38 -5.72
CA ALA A 183 -15.34 -11.26 -5.53
C ALA A 183 -14.02 -10.49 -5.44
N VAL A 184 -13.96 -9.30 -6.02
CA VAL A 184 -12.72 -8.51 -6.19
C VAL A 184 -12.94 -7.04 -5.88
N GLU A 185 -11.88 -6.39 -5.41
CA GLU A 185 -11.73 -4.94 -5.42
C GLU A 185 -11.00 -4.55 -6.70
N ALA A 186 -11.64 -3.71 -7.53
CA ALA A 186 -11.10 -3.31 -8.83
C ALA A 186 -10.82 -1.81 -8.85
N THR A 187 -9.60 -1.41 -9.21
CA THR A 187 -9.15 -0.02 -9.18
C THR A 187 -8.30 0.34 -10.40
N TYR A 188 -8.24 1.63 -10.74
CA TYR A 188 -7.27 2.14 -11.70
C TYR A 188 -6.07 2.74 -10.98
N SER A 189 -4.87 2.56 -11.53
CA SER A 189 -3.65 3.16 -10.99
C SER A 189 -2.71 3.68 -12.07
N SER A 190 -1.90 4.69 -11.69
CA SER A 190 -0.84 5.27 -12.53
C SER A 190 -1.28 5.71 -13.93
N SER A 191 -2.57 5.97 -14.15
CA SER A 191 -3.19 6.31 -15.44
C SER A 191 -2.92 5.29 -16.57
N ARG A 192 -2.48 4.07 -16.23
CA ARG A 192 -2.11 3.03 -17.20
C ARG A 192 -2.54 1.62 -16.81
N TYR A 193 -2.89 1.38 -15.56
CA TYR A 193 -3.23 0.05 -15.06
C TYR A 193 -4.68 -0.05 -14.63
N VAL A 194 -5.22 -1.26 -14.73
CA VAL A 194 -6.38 -1.72 -13.98
C VAL A 194 -5.96 -2.88 -13.08
N GLU A 195 -6.27 -2.79 -11.80
CA GLU A 195 -5.82 -3.71 -10.75
C GLU A 195 -7.00 -4.45 -10.13
N PHE A 196 -6.83 -5.74 -9.88
CA PHE A 196 -7.81 -6.59 -9.21
C PHE A 196 -7.18 -7.22 -7.98
N ASN A 197 -7.73 -6.89 -6.83
CA ASN A 197 -7.35 -7.41 -5.52
C ASN A 197 -8.48 -8.27 -4.98
N ARG A 198 -8.23 -9.03 -3.92
CA ARG A 198 -9.29 -9.75 -3.21
C ARG A 198 -10.27 -8.75 -2.58
N ALA A 199 -11.57 -9.01 -2.71
CA ALA A 199 -12.61 -8.20 -2.07
C ALA A 199 -12.44 -8.12 -0.54
N GLY A 200 -12.77 -6.97 0.03
CA GLY A 200 -12.65 -6.68 1.46
C GLY A 200 -11.23 -6.57 1.98
N VAL A 201 -10.23 -6.54 1.08
CA VAL A 201 -8.85 -6.21 1.43
C VAL A 201 -8.67 -4.70 1.31
N GLU A 202 -8.52 -4.04 2.44
CA GLU A 202 -8.38 -2.59 2.53
C GLU A 202 -7.41 -2.19 3.65
N LYS A 203 -6.89 -0.97 3.57
CA LYS A 203 -5.92 -0.44 4.53
C LYS A 203 -6.44 -0.42 5.97
N GLY A 204 -7.75 -0.15 6.15
CA GLY A 204 -8.39 -0.07 7.47
C GLY A 204 -8.42 -1.42 8.18
N SER A 205 -8.96 -2.44 7.52
CA SER A 205 -9.06 -3.78 8.11
C SER A 205 -7.70 -4.39 8.43
N ALA A 206 -6.66 -4.13 7.61
CA ALA A 206 -5.31 -4.59 7.90
C ALA A 206 -4.66 -3.85 9.07
N THR A 207 -4.93 -2.54 9.21
CA THR A 207 -4.49 -1.75 10.37
C THR A 207 -5.09 -2.30 11.66
N GLN A 208 -6.38 -2.62 11.67
CA GLN A 208 -7.06 -3.23 12.80
C GLN A 208 -6.47 -4.61 13.15
N LEU A 209 -6.27 -5.48 12.16
CA LEU A 209 -5.67 -6.79 12.37
C LEU A 209 -4.25 -6.70 12.97
N LEU A 210 -3.44 -5.73 12.52
CA LEU A 210 -2.12 -5.49 13.09
C LEU A 210 -2.22 -4.99 14.53
N ALA A 211 -3.11 -4.03 14.81
CA ALA A 211 -3.34 -3.52 16.17
C ALA A 211 -3.76 -4.65 17.13
N GLU A 212 -4.73 -5.48 16.73
CA GLU A 212 -5.18 -6.65 17.49
C GLU A 212 -4.04 -7.63 17.78
N GLN A 213 -3.23 -7.94 16.78
CA GLN A 213 -2.06 -8.84 16.92
C GLN A 213 -1.01 -8.28 17.90
N LEU A 214 -0.90 -6.96 18.00
CA LEU A 214 0.01 -6.28 18.91
C LEU A 214 -0.60 -5.98 20.30
N GLY A 215 -1.85 -6.40 20.54
CA GLY A 215 -2.55 -6.12 21.79
C GLY A 215 -2.79 -4.63 22.00
N MET A 216 -3.11 -3.89 20.92
CA MET A 216 -3.43 -2.47 20.93
C MET A 216 -4.92 -2.27 20.63
N ASP A 217 -5.54 -1.34 21.35
CA ASP A 217 -6.86 -0.81 20.99
C ASP A 217 -6.71 0.21 19.86
N MET A 218 -7.69 0.29 18.96
CA MET A 218 -7.65 1.27 17.86
C MET A 218 -7.59 2.72 18.36
N SER A 219 -8.05 3.01 19.57
CA SER A 219 -7.88 4.31 20.21
C SER A 219 -6.41 4.70 20.49
N GLU A 220 -5.50 3.73 20.46
CA GLU A 220 -4.05 3.92 20.59
C GLU A 220 -3.33 4.07 19.25
N VAL A 221 -4.09 4.03 18.12
CA VAL A 221 -3.58 4.10 16.75
C VAL A 221 -3.87 5.46 16.15
N MET A 222 -2.86 6.06 15.52
CA MET A 222 -2.99 7.20 14.62
C MET A 222 -2.90 6.71 13.18
N ALA A 223 -3.61 7.35 12.26
CA ALA A 223 -3.50 7.07 10.82
C ALA A 223 -3.46 8.37 10.03
N ILE A 224 -2.67 8.42 8.95
CA ILE A 224 -2.58 9.57 8.05
C ILE A 224 -2.66 9.14 6.59
N GLY A 225 -3.41 9.91 5.79
CA GLY A 225 -3.63 9.63 4.37
C GLY A 225 -4.16 10.83 3.60
N ASP A 226 -4.35 10.65 2.29
CA ASP A 226 -4.76 11.70 1.36
C ASP A 226 -5.90 11.31 0.44
N ASN A 227 -6.16 10.01 0.21
CA ASN A 227 -7.03 9.54 -0.86
C ASN A 227 -8.12 8.56 -0.38
N SER A 228 -9.03 8.21 -1.27
CA SER A 228 -10.21 7.38 -0.98
C SER A 228 -9.87 6.00 -0.39
N ASN A 229 -8.74 5.39 -0.78
CA ASN A 229 -8.27 4.12 -0.22
C ASN A 229 -7.76 4.21 1.24
N ASP A 230 -7.65 5.45 1.79
CA ASP A 230 -7.27 5.69 3.18
C ASP A 230 -8.48 5.88 4.11
N LEU A 231 -9.66 6.14 3.55
CA LEU A 231 -10.86 6.47 4.34
C LEU A 231 -11.11 5.45 5.46
N ALA A 232 -11.15 4.17 5.13
CA ALA A 232 -11.39 3.12 6.12
C ALA A 232 -10.29 3.05 7.21
N MET A 233 -9.04 3.35 6.85
CA MET A 233 -7.92 3.40 7.80
C MET A 233 -8.04 4.59 8.75
N LEU A 234 -8.40 5.76 8.23
CA LEU A 234 -8.57 6.98 9.02
C LEU A 234 -9.78 6.90 9.94
N GLU A 235 -10.90 6.34 9.45
CA GLU A 235 -12.13 6.15 10.22
C GLU A 235 -11.93 5.18 11.40
N ALA A 236 -11.20 4.08 11.17
CA ALA A 236 -10.95 3.07 12.19
C ALA A 236 -9.98 3.53 13.28
N ALA A 237 -9.08 4.47 13.00
CA ALA A 237 -8.05 4.92 13.94
C ALA A 237 -8.62 5.80 15.06
N GLY A 238 -7.98 5.77 16.24
CA GLY A 238 -8.30 6.71 17.34
C GLY A 238 -8.02 8.17 16.98
N LEU A 239 -7.12 8.42 16.01
CA LEU A 239 -6.91 9.73 15.40
C LEU A 239 -6.64 9.58 13.90
N GLY A 240 -7.65 9.83 13.08
CA GLY A 240 -7.53 9.93 11.63
C GLY A 240 -7.05 11.32 11.21
N ILE A 241 -6.02 11.40 10.39
CA ILE A 241 -5.34 12.63 10.00
C ILE A 241 -5.35 12.73 8.46
N ALA A 242 -5.77 13.87 7.93
CA ALA A 242 -5.62 14.20 6.53
C ALA A 242 -4.41 15.12 6.32
N VAL A 243 -3.65 14.90 5.25
CA VAL A 243 -2.64 15.86 4.78
C VAL A 243 -3.32 17.04 4.08
N ALA A 244 -2.62 18.19 3.95
CA ALA A 244 -3.22 19.40 3.35
C ALA A 244 -3.58 19.22 1.86
N ASN A 245 -2.85 18.38 1.13
CA ASN A 245 -3.14 18.04 -0.27
C ASN A 245 -4.21 16.93 -0.42
N GLY A 246 -4.69 16.31 0.66
CA GLY A 246 -5.70 15.27 0.59
C GLY A 246 -6.99 15.73 -0.10
N ILE A 247 -7.71 14.77 -0.68
CA ILE A 247 -9.00 15.06 -1.32
C ILE A 247 -10.03 15.53 -0.29
N GLU A 248 -11.02 16.29 -0.74
CA GLU A 248 -12.04 16.88 0.14
C GLU A 248 -12.83 15.86 0.98
N GLU A 249 -13.03 14.66 0.44
CA GLU A 249 -13.71 13.58 1.14
C GLU A 249 -12.89 13.11 2.36
N VAL A 250 -11.60 12.93 2.20
CA VAL A 250 -10.66 12.55 3.27
C VAL A 250 -10.56 13.65 4.31
N LYS A 251 -10.45 14.92 3.91
CA LYS A 251 -10.40 16.05 4.83
C LYS A 251 -11.67 16.19 5.68
N LYS A 252 -12.84 15.91 5.11
CA LYS A 252 -14.12 15.97 5.83
C LYS A 252 -14.27 14.84 6.85
N MET A 253 -13.73 13.68 6.54
CA MET A 253 -13.85 12.51 7.39
C MET A 253 -12.80 12.49 8.51
N ALA A 254 -11.59 13.00 8.25
CA ALA A 254 -10.51 13.01 9.21
C ALA A 254 -10.84 13.83 10.48
N ASN A 255 -10.34 13.37 11.63
CA ASN A 255 -10.45 14.11 12.89
C ASN A 255 -9.69 15.43 12.85
N VAL A 256 -8.61 15.50 12.07
CA VAL A 256 -7.76 16.66 11.90
C VAL A 256 -7.12 16.72 10.52
N VAL A 257 -6.99 17.93 9.98
CA VAL A 257 -6.23 18.20 8.76
C VAL A 257 -4.92 18.88 9.15
N MET A 258 -3.80 18.37 8.63
CA MET A 258 -2.50 18.99 8.85
C MET A 258 -2.38 20.29 8.08
N LYS A 259 -1.53 21.20 8.59
CA LYS A 259 -1.21 22.46 7.91
C LYS A 259 -0.33 22.23 6.69
N TYR A 260 0.55 21.24 6.77
CA TYR A 260 1.48 20.90 5.71
C TYR A 260 0.93 19.79 4.80
N ASP A 261 1.34 19.83 3.54
CA ASP A 261 1.14 18.77 2.57
C ASP A 261 2.29 17.74 2.64
N ASN A 262 2.24 16.76 1.74
CA ASN A 262 3.25 15.73 1.62
C ASN A 262 4.66 16.28 1.38
N ASN A 263 4.81 17.35 0.59
CA ASN A 263 6.11 17.95 0.25
C ASN A 263 6.70 18.76 1.42
N HIS A 264 5.90 19.19 2.38
CA HIS A 264 6.32 20.10 3.44
C HIS A 264 6.42 19.46 4.83
N GLY A 265 6.19 18.14 4.94
CA GLY A 265 6.43 17.38 6.17
C GLY A 265 5.21 17.20 7.05
N ALA A 266 4.04 16.90 6.48
CA ALA A 266 2.80 16.65 7.21
C ALA A 266 2.92 15.53 8.26
N VAL A 267 3.67 14.46 7.94
CA VAL A 267 3.90 13.35 8.89
C VAL A 267 4.74 13.83 10.10
N ALA A 268 5.75 14.66 9.87
CA ALA A 268 6.53 15.25 10.96
C ALA A 268 5.66 16.15 11.84
N GLU A 269 4.82 17.02 11.25
CA GLU A 269 3.87 17.86 11.98
C GLU A 269 2.98 17.01 12.90
N ALA A 270 2.44 15.91 12.39
CA ALA A 270 1.60 15.01 13.16
C ALA A 270 2.37 14.35 14.33
N LEU A 271 3.57 13.82 14.07
CA LEU A 271 4.40 13.19 15.10
C LEU A 271 4.84 14.20 16.17
N GLU A 272 5.29 15.39 15.78
CA GLU A 272 5.66 16.47 16.69
C GLU A 272 4.49 16.90 17.57
N LYS A 273 3.30 16.98 16.99
CA LYS A 273 2.09 17.44 17.70
C LYS A 273 1.53 16.41 18.68
N TYR A 274 1.57 15.13 18.35
CA TYR A 274 0.82 14.10 19.10
C TYR A 274 1.70 13.06 19.79
N VAL A 275 2.99 12.93 19.41
CA VAL A 275 3.88 11.89 19.91
C VAL A 275 5.11 12.48 20.61
N LEU A 276 5.80 13.44 19.95
CA LEU A 276 7.10 13.93 20.39
C LEU A 276 7.01 15.11 21.37
N LYS A 277 5.83 15.67 21.62
CA LYS A 277 5.59 16.71 22.63
C LYS A 277 5.81 16.15 24.03
N GLY A 278 7.01 16.20 24.52
CA GLY A 278 7.39 15.76 25.85
C GLY A 278 8.89 15.84 26.13
N VAL A 279 9.69 16.22 25.13
CA VAL A 279 11.14 16.30 25.25
C VAL A 279 11.63 17.71 25.59
N ASP A 280 10.85 18.77 25.28
CA ASP A 280 11.27 20.16 25.45
C ASP A 280 10.87 20.82 26.79
N ASP A 281 9.98 20.22 27.58
CA ASP A 281 9.58 20.79 28.90
C ASP A 281 10.40 20.30 30.09
N ALA A 282 11.42 19.46 29.87
CA ALA A 282 12.30 18.95 30.96
C ALA A 282 13.70 19.61 31.00
N SER A 283 13.91 20.70 30.25
CA SER A 283 15.19 21.41 30.21
C SER A 283 15.00 22.93 30.22
N ILE A 284 14.42 23.47 31.32
CA ILE A 284 14.68 24.83 31.81
C ILE A 284 14.76 24.78 33.34
#